data_f302256e060253e10a19bfd93f31fe31
#
_entry.id   f302256e060253e10a19bfd93f31fe31
#
_cell.length_a   1.000
_cell.length_b   1.000
_cell.length_c   1.000
_cell.angle_alpha   90.00
_cell.angle_beta   90.00
_cell.angle_gamma   90.00
#
_symmetry.space_group_name_H-M   'P 1'
#
loop_
_entity.id
_entity.type
_entity.pdbx_description
1 polymer ?
#
loop_
_entity_poly.entity_id
_entity_poly.type
_entity_poly.pdbx_seq_one_letter_code
_entity_poly.pdbx_strand_id
1 'polypeptide(L)'
;MPFASANAATGASEWVKTDHTEVRLVSSSMTTGGAETLQLGLQFRLKPEWKVYWRSPGDAGFPPHLDWADSKNVKQAVIQWPVPKRFSVLGLETLGYKDEVVFPIQVKSEIKDGAVHIETHLRYLTCNDICIPYDTKLSLDLPTGRLQPSEFAHLIDKYQSTVPGDGKLHGFKLVSSNAQETKDAALIRIAVSSNDPLTAPDAYFEGPRELAFTKPTFH
;
A
#
# COMPACT_ATOMS: atom_id res chain seq x y z
N MET A 1 -28.11 -4.49 -34.40
CA MET A 1 -27.59 -3.76 -33.23
C MET A 1 -26.65 -4.72 -32.54
N PRO A 2 -25.36 -4.46 -32.38
CA PRO A 2 -24.47 -5.34 -31.65
C PRO A 2 -24.81 -5.22 -30.14
N PHE A 3 -25.11 -6.32 -29.52
CA PHE A 3 -25.21 -6.42 -28.07
C PHE A 3 -23.80 -6.18 -27.52
N ALA A 4 -23.59 -5.05 -26.84
CA ALA A 4 -22.42 -4.87 -26.01
C ALA A 4 -22.47 -5.97 -24.95
N SER A 5 -21.54 -6.90 -24.99
CA SER A 5 -21.32 -7.86 -23.90
C SER A 5 -21.01 -7.05 -22.64
N ALA A 6 -21.95 -7.01 -21.72
CA ALA A 6 -21.68 -6.52 -20.38
C ALA A 6 -20.60 -7.43 -19.81
N ASN A 7 -19.36 -6.96 -19.71
CA ASN A 7 -18.35 -7.65 -18.95
C ASN A 7 -18.89 -7.84 -17.54
N ALA A 8 -19.07 -9.11 -17.13
CA ALA A 8 -19.45 -9.40 -15.76
C ALA A 8 -18.41 -8.76 -14.84
N ALA A 9 -18.86 -7.95 -13.89
CA ALA A 9 -17.98 -7.32 -12.91
C ALA A 9 -17.24 -8.45 -12.15
N THR A 10 -15.94 -8.54 -12.34
CA THR A 10 -15.11 -9.58 -11.72
C THR A 10 -14.55 -9.13 -10.38
N GLY A 11 -14.72 -7.85 -10.02
CA GLY A 11 -14.08 -7.24 -8.86
C GLY A 11 -12.57 -7.00 -9.06
N ALA A 12 -12.08 -7.06 -10.30
CA ALA A 12 -10.69 -6.77 -10.65
C ALA A 12 -10.57 -6.07 -12.00
N SER A 13 -9.56 -5.24 -12.14
CA SER A 13 -9.11 -4.73 -13.44
C SER A 13 -8.27 -5.79 -14.17
N GLU A 14 -8.04 -5.55 -15.46
CA GLU A 14 -7.02 -6.30 -16.19
C GLU A 14 -5.63 -6.08 -15.59
N TRP A 15 -4.75 -7.08 -15.76
CA TRP A 15 -3.35 -6.95 -15.39
C TRP A 15 -2.59 -6.06 -16.37
N VAL A 16 -1.96 -5.02 -15.89
CA VAL A 16 -0.90 -4.33 -16.63
C VAL A 16 0.41 -5.05 -16.34
N LYS A 17 1.01 -5.59 -17.40
CA LYS A 17 2.23 -6.38 -17.32
C LYS A 17 3.40 -5.63 -17.91
N THR A 18 4.51 -5.67 -17.19
CA THR A 18 5.81 -5.15 -17.62
C THR A 18 6.85 -6.27 -17.60
N ASP A 19 8.09 -5.96 -17.97
CA ASP A 19 9.18 -6.95 -17.88
C ASP A 19 9.46 -7.41 -16.44
N HIS A 20 9.06 -6.64 -15.43
CA HIS A 20 9.48 -6.87 -14.04
C HIS A 20 8.31 -6.95 -13.05
N THR A 21 7.14 -6.45 -13.43
CA THR A 21 5.97 -6.38 -12.56
C THR A 21 4.68 -6.69 -13.31
N GLU A 22 3.71 -7.21 -12.60
CA GLU A 22 2.30 -7.20 -12.99
C GLU A 22 1.55 -6.40 -11.93
N VAL A 23 0.65 -5.49 -12.34
CA VAL A 23 -0.12 -4.66 -11.42
C VAL A 23 -1.57 -4.56 -11.86
N ARG A 24 -2.50 -4.54 -10.91
CA ARG A 24 -3.94 -4.32 -11.13
C ARG A 24 -4.62 -3.74 -9.91
N LEU A 25 -5.84 -3.24 -10.14
CA LEU A 25 -6.81 -2.97 -9.07
C LEU A 25 -7.65 -4.21 -8.79
N VAL A 26 -7.96 -4.44 -7.53
CA VAL A 26 -8.91 -5.46 -7.06
C VAL A 26 -9.89 -4.83 -6.07
N SER A 27 -11.09 -5.37 -5.94
CA SER A 27 -12.10 -4.93 -4.98
C SER A 27 -12.56 -6.10 -4.12
N SER A 28 -12.89 -5.85 -2.87
CA SER A 28 -13.47 -6.86 -1.98
C SER A 28 -14.90 -7.26 -2.37
N SER A 29 -15.56 -6.46 -3.23
CA SER A 29 -16.90 -6.70 -3.70
C SER A 29 -17.01 -6.49 -5.22
N MET A 30 -17.97 -7.17 -5.86
CA MET A 30 -18.24 -7.02 -7.28
C MET A 30 -19.18 -5.83 -7.59
N THR A 31 -19.84 -5.29 -6.56
CA THR A 31 -20.79 -4.18 -6.65
C THR A 31 -20.56 -3.20 -5.52
N THR A 32 -21.12 -2.01 -5.61
CA THR A 32 -21.02 -1.01 -4.54
C THR A 32 -21.84 -1.37 -3.29
N GLY A 33 -22.88 -2.20 -3.44
CA GLY A 33 -23.70 -2.68 -2.33
C GLY A 33 -24.37 -1.61 -1.47
N GLY A 34 -24.43 -0.36 -1.96
CA GLY A 34 -24.87 0.79 -1.18
C GLY A 34 -23.93 1.17 -0.03
N ALA A 35 -22.69 0.68 -0.05
CA ALA A 35 -21.70 1.02 0.95
C ALA A 35 -21.15 2.45 0.74
N GLU A 36 -20.99 3.19 1.83
CA GLU A 36 -20.35 4.51 1.80
C GLU A 36 -18.84 4.38 1.55
N THR A 37 -18.24 3.30 2.03
CA THR A 37 -16.82 3.01 1.89
C THR A 37 -16.61 1.64 1.26
N LEU A 38 -15.85 1.60 0.19
CA LEU A 38 -15.46 0.40 -0.54
C LEU A 38 -14.01 0.02 -0.19
N GLN A 39 -13.76 -1.28 -0.09
CA GLN A 39 -12.42 -1.81 0.14
C GLN A 39 -11.84 -2.32 -1.18
N LEU A 40 -10.83 -1.64 -1.68
CA LEU A 40 -10.08 -2.00 -2.86
C LEU A 40 -8.65 -2.39 -2.48
N GLY A 41 -7.88 -2.86 -3.46
CA GLY A 41 -6.47 -3.13 -3.33
C GLY A 41 -5.71 -2.84 -4.62
N LEU A 42 -4.50 -2.31 -4.50
CA LEU A 42 -3.52 -2.26 -5.59
C LEU A 42 -2.62 -3.49 -5.44
N GLN A 43 -2.83 -4.48 -6.31
CA GLN A 43 -2.09 -5.73 -6.27
C GLN A 43 -0.89 -5.68 -7.21
N PHE A 44 0.30 -5.91 -6.66
CA PHE A 44 1.54 -6.15 -7.41
C PHE A 44 1.96 -7.61 -7.34
N ARG A 45 2.43 -8.14 -8.44
CA ARG A 45 3.29 -9.33 -8.53
C ARG A 45 4.60 -8.93 -9.14
N LEU A 46 5.70 -9.33 -8.50
CA LEU A 46 7.04 -8.92 -8.85
C LEU A 46 7.84 -10.13 -9.33
N LYS A 47 8.68 -9.97 -10.33
CA LYS A 47 9.66 -10.99 -10.67
C LYS A 47 10.65 -11.22 -9.51
N PRO A 48 11.27 -12.39 -9.40
CA PRO A 48 12.26 -12.67 -8.36
C PRO A 48 13.30 -11.56 -8.25
N GLU A 49 13.64 -11.19 -7.02
CA GLU A 49 14.58 -10.13 -6.62
C GLU A 49 14.12 -8.68 -6.89
N TRP A 50 13.06 -8.47 -7.69
CA TRP A 50 12.49 -7.14 -7.88
C TRP A 50 11.64 -6.72 -6.69
N LYS A 51 11.60 -5.42 -6.41
CA LYS A 51 10.88 -4.84 -5.27
C LYS A 51 10.17 -3.55 -5.66
N VAL A 52 9.07 -3.27 -4.96
CA VAL A 52 8.40 -1.96 -4.91
C VAL A 52 8.50 -1.40 -3.50
N TYR A 53 8.34 -0.10 -3.36
CA TYR A 53 8.73 0.64 -2.17
C TYR A 53 7.56 0.98 -1.25
N TRP A 54 7.88 1.08 0.03
CA TRP A 54 6.99 1.60 1.05
C TRP A 54 6.89 3.13 0.94
N ARG A 55 5.90 3.74 1.61
CA ARG A 55 5.66 5.20 1.57
C ARG A 55 6.86 6.04 2.02
N SER A 56 7.70 5.50 2.89
CA SER A 56 8.99 6.06 3.27
C SER A 56 10.07 5.05 2.88
N PRO A 57 10.63 5.12 1.68
CA PRO A 57 11.41 4.05 1.08
C PRO A 57 12.82 3.89 1.69
N GLY A 58 13.27 4.81 2.52
CA GLY A 58 14.63 4.86 3.07
C GLY A 58 15.60 5.62 2.15
N ASP A 59 16.83 5.13 2.03
CA ASP A 59 17.92 5.83 1.34
C ASP A 59 17.71 5.94 -0.18
N ALA A 60 16.89 5.07 -0.76
CA ALA A 60 16.58 5.06 -2.18
C ALA A 60 15.19 4.53 -2.47
N GLY A 61 14.62 4.89 -3.62
CA GLY A 61 13.35 4.39 -4.09
C GLY A 61 12.28 5.47 -4.20
N PHE A 62 11.12 5.06 -4.73
CA PHE A 62 9.93 5.90 -4.89
C PHE A 62 8.69 5.04 -4.68
N PRO A 63 7.80 5.42 -3.74
CA PRO A 63 6.57 4.66 -3.48
C PRO A 63 5.58 4.76 -4.63
N PRO A 64 4.68 3.77 -4.78
CA PRO A 64 3.53 3.89 -5.67
C PRO A 64 2.74 5.16 -5.37
N HIS A 65 2.51 5.94 -6.41
CA HIS A 65 1.69 7.15 -6.38
C HIS A 65 0.50 6.99 -7.32
N LEU A 66 -0.70 7.21 -6.80
CA LEU A 66 -1.95 7.08 -7.53
C LEU A 66 -2.62 8.45 -7.63
N ASP A 67 -2.93 8.85 -8.85
CA ASP A 67 -3.75 10.02 -9.13
C ASP A 67 -5.17 9.55 -9.52
N TRP A 68 -6.17 10.03 -8.80
CA TRP A 68 -7.56 9.59 -8.89
C TRP A 68 -8.46 10.61 -9.63
N ALA A 69 -7.88 11.65 -10.23
CA ALA A 69 -8.65 12.78 -10.78
C ALA A 69 -9.69 12.39 -11.84
N ASP A 70 -9.42 11.32 -12.60
CA ASP A 70 -10.31 10.84 -13.67
C ASP A 70 -11.41 9.88 -13.16
N SER A 71 -11.40 9.53 -11.86
CA SER A 71 -12.40 8.64 -11.25
C SER A 71 -13.75 9.35 -11.11
N LYS A 72 -14.84 8.56 -11.12
CA LYS A 72 -16.21 9.06 -10.96
C LYS A 72 -16.86 8.48 -9.72
N ASN A 73 -17.60 9.28 -8.99
CA ASN A 73 -18.23 8.95 -7.72
C ASN A 73 -17.20 8.54 -6.65
N VAL A 74 -16.04 9.18 -6.64
CA VAL A 74 -14.96 8.99 -5.67
C VAL A 74 -14.71 10.30 -4.94
N LYS A 75 -15.16 10.38 -3.69
CA LYS A 75 -14.93 11.54 -2.81
C LYS A 75 -13.52 11.53 -2.25
N GLN A 76 -13.01 10.35 -1.90
CA GLN A 76 -11.70 10.17 -1.29
C GLN A 76 -11.21 8.75 -1.57
N ALA A 77 -9.93 8.59 -1.85
CA ALA A 77 -9.25 7.30 -1.90
C ALA A 77 -7.98 7.38 -1.03
N VAL A 78 -7.86 6.46 -0.08
CA VAL A 78 -6.74 6.41 0.87
C VAL A 78 -6.05 5.07 0.77
N ILE A 79 -4.80 5.09 0.29
CA ILE A 79 -3.95 3.90 0.27
C ILE A 79 -3.43 3.60 1.69
N GLN A 80 -3.47 2.34 2.06
CA GLN A 80 -2.94 1.83 3.32
C GLN A 80 -1.69 1.00 3.05
N TRP A 81 -0.77 1.01 4.00
CA TRP A 81 0.57 0.48 3.78
C TRP A 81 0.82 -0.70 4.72
N PRO A 82 0.83 -1.94 4.21
CA PRO A 82 1.27 -3.11 4.98
C PRO A 82 2.64 -2.88 5.59
N VAL A 83 2.98 -3.60 6.65
CA VAL A 83 4.34 -3.57 7.21
C VAL A 83 5.35 -3.93 6.13
N PRO A 84 6.35 -3.07 5.85
CA PRO A 84 7.37 -3.34 4.85
C PRO A 84 8.43 -4.32 5.36
N LYS A 85 9.29 -4.76 4.45
CA LYS A 85 10.55 -5.44 4.77
C LYS A 85 11.72 -4.49 4.51
N ARG A 86 12.80 -4.69 5.27
CA ARG A 86 14.07 -3.98 5.08
C ARG A 86 14.94 -4.72 4.09
N PHE A 87 15.54 -3.98 3.17
CA PHE A 87 16.48 -4.49 2.18
C PHE A 87 17.73 -3.63 2.18
N SER A 88 18.89 -4.28 2.09
CA SER A 88 20.15 -3.60 1.82
C SER A 88 20.51 -3.81 0.35
N VAL A 89 20.71 -2.73 -0.38
CA VAL A 89 21.07 -2.73 -1.81
C VAL A 89 22.25 -1.80 -2.00
N LEU A 90 23.40 -2.34 -2.39
CA LEU A 90 24.64 -1.56 -2.60
C LEU A 90 25.01 -0.68 -1.40
N GLY A 91 24.73 -1.15 -0.18
CA GLY A 91 24.99 -0.40 1.05
C GLY A 91 23.92 0.62 1.43
N LEU A 92 22.85 0.76 0.64
CA LEU A 92 21.68 1.60 0.93
C LEU A 92 20.60 0.77 1.63
N GLU A 93 20.06 1.29 2.73
CA GLU A 93 18.92 0.66 3.43
C GLU A 93 17.60 1.14 2.84
N THR A 94 16.80 0.21 2.34
CA THR A 94 15.51 0.50 1.72
C THR A 94 14.37 -0.29 2.34
N LEU A 95 13.17 0.27 2.28
CA LEU A 95 11.95 -0.33 2.82
C LEU A 95 10.94 -0.58 1.68
N GLY A 96 10.42 -1.80 1.61
CA GLY A 96 9.52 -2.16 0.51
C GLY A 96 9.00 -3.58 0.57
N TYR A 97 8.67 -4.13 -0.60
CA TYR A 97 8.00 -5.43 -0.75
C TYR A 97 8.58 -6.20 -1.92
N LYS A 98 8.65 -7.52 -1.80
CA LYS A 98 9.05 -8.48 -2.83
C LYS A 98 7.91 -9.45 -3.11
N ASP A 99 8.00 -10.17 -4.21
CA ASP A 99 7.12 -11.23 -4.66
C ASP A 99 5.69 -10.74 -4.93
N GLU A 100 4.84 -10.68 -3.96
CA GLU A 100 3.48 -10.17 -4.05
C GLU A 100 3.18 -9.21 -2.89
N VAL A 101 2.49 -8.12 -3.21
CA VAL A 101 1.89 -7.23 -2.20
C VAL A 101 0.57 -6.68 -2.71
N VAL A 102 -0.37 -6.52 -1.80
CA VAL A 102 -1.59 -5.74 -2.02
C VAL A 102 -1.57 -4.54 -1.07
N PHE A 103 -1.65 -3.35 -1.63
CA PHE A 103 -1.89 -2.14 -0.84
C PHE A 103 -3.39 -1.94 -0.71
N PRO A 104 -3.99 -2.12 0.48
CA PRO A 104 -5.41 -1.86 0.66
C PRO A 104 -5.72 -0.39 0.40
N ILE A 105 -6.87 -0.14 -0.20
CA ILE A 105 -7.32 1.21 -0.52
C ILE A 105 -8.75 1.36 -0.02
N GLN A 106 -8.99 2.36 0.83
CA GLN A 106 -10.32 2.75 1.23
C GLN A 106 -10.83 3.84 0.30
N VAL A 107 -11.92 3.55 -0.41
CA VAL A 107 -12.57 4.49 -1.31
C VAL A 107 -13.91 4.91 -0.71
N LYS A 108 -14.05 6.21 -0.46
CA LYS A 108 -15.31 6.81 -0.02
C LYS A 108 -16.04 7.35 -1.24
N SER A 109 -17.30 6.93 -1.44
CA SER A 109 -18.15 7.42 -2.52
C SER A 109 -18.71 8.81 -2.24
N GLU A 110 -18.95 9.61 -3.27
CA GLU A 110 -19.72 10.86 -3.18
C GLU A 110 -21.20 10.57 -3.05
N ILE A 111 -21.72 9.67 -3.89
CA ILE A 111 -23.11 9.23 -3.93
C ILE A 111 -23.17 7.78 -3.46
N LYS A 112 -23.79 7.55 -2.31
CA LYS A 112 -23.82 6.25 -1.62
C LYS A 112 -24.30 5.10 -2.50
N ASP A 113 -25.42 5.20 -3.17
CA ASP A 113 -25.99 4.09 -3.94
C ASP A 113 -25.61 4.19 -5.45
N GLY A 114 -24.62 5.01 -5.79
CA GLY A 114 -24.15 5.18 -7.15
C GLY A 114 -23.13 4.12 -7.57
N ALA A 115 -23.01 3.87 -8.87
CA ALA A 115 -21.88 3.14 -9.43
C ALA A 115 -20.58 3.94 -9.20
N VAL A 116 -19.48 3.24 -9.04
CA VAL A 116 -18.15 3.83 -8.89
C VAL A 116 -17.28 3.42 -10.06
N HIS A 117 -16.68 4.38 -10.72
CA HIS A 117 -15.66 4.17 -11.72
C HIS A 117 -14.33 4.65 -11.19
N ILE A 118 -13.41 3.74 -10.97
CA ILE A 118 -12.05 4.05 -10.61
C ILE A 118 -11.22 4.16 -11.89
N GLU A 119 -10.60 5.29 -12.08
CA GLU A 119 -9.52 5.47 -13.06
C GLU A 119 -8.35 6.14 -12.36
N THR A 120 -7.17 5.54 -12.42
CA THR A 120 -5.99 6.09 -11.77
C THR A 120 -4.77 6.02 -12.65
N HIS A 121 -4.00 7.10 -12.63
CA HIS A 121 -2.62 7.13 -13.09
C HIS A 121 -1.71 6.63 -11.96
N LEU A 122 -1.09 5.49 -12.17
CA LEU A 122 -0.14 4.87 -11.25
C LEU A 122 1.28 5.12 -11.72
N ARG A 123 2.07 5.82 -10.91
CA ARG A 123 3.52 5.97 -11.07
C ARG A 123 4.22 5.23 -9.95
N TYR A 124 5.18 4.39 -10.29
CA TYR A 124 5.95 3.64 -9.30
C TYR A 124 7.36 3.34 -9.80
N LEU A 125 8.25 3.04 -8.88
CA LEU A 125 9.60 2.58 -9.15
C LEU A 125 9.72 1.12 -8.74
N THR A 126 10.31 0.30 -9.58
CA THR A 126 10.72 -1.06 -9.21
C THR A 126 12.21 -1.23 -9.41
N CYS A 127 12.86 -1.90 -8.46
CA CYS A 127 14.32 -2.03 -8.47
C CYS A 127 14.75 -3.47 -8.13
N ASN A 128 15.84 -3.87 -8.76
CA ASN A 128 16.73 -4.95 -8.34
C ASN A 128 18.13 -4.32 -8.24
N ASP A 129 19.06 -4.62 -9.17
CA ASP A 129 20.35 -3.95 -9.28
C ASP A 129 20.23 -2.58 -9.99
N ILE A 130 19.19 -2.41 -10.76
CA ILE A 130 18.80 -1.17 -11.41
C ILE A 130 17.38 -0.78 -11.01
N CYS A 131 17.06 0.51 -11.15
CA CYS A 131 15.73 1.04 -10.87
C CYS A 131 15.05 1.49 -12.16
N ILE A 132 13.83 1.01 -12.38
CA ILE A 132 13.03 1.30 -13.56
C ILE A 132 11.73 1.98 -13.15
N PRO A 133 11.51 3.22 -13.59
CA PRO A 133 10.25 3.91 -13.36
C PRO A 133 9.17 3.39 -14.34
N TYR A 134 7.96 3.23 -13.83
CA TYR A 134 6.78 2.92 -14.61
C TYR A 134 5.69 3.96 -14.38
N ASP A 135 4.98 4.25 -15.46
CA ASP A 135 3.77 5.07 -15.48
C ASP A 135 2.69 4.31 -16.25
N THR A 136 1.53 4.09 -15.65
CA THR A 136 0.46 3.33 -16.28
C THR A 136 -0.91 3.76 -15.76
N LYS A 137 -1.95 3.42 -16.54
CA LYS A 137 -3.34 3.62 -16.15
C LYS A 137 -3.96 2.30 -15.71
N LEU A 138 -4.76 2.38 -14.66
CA LEU A 138 -5.60 1.28 -14.19
C LEU A 138 -7.04 1.76 -14.09
N SER A 139 -7.98 0.89 -14.48
CA SER A 139 -9.41 1.21 -14.41
C SER A 139 -10.20 0.03 -13.87
N LEU A 140 -11.17 0.30 -12.99
CA LEU A 140 -12.07 -0.69 -12.41
C LEU A 140 -13.45 -0.10 -12.22
N ASP A 141 -14.46 -0.80 -12.76
CA ASP A 141 -15.87 -0.46 -12.62
C ASP A 141 -16.54 -1.30 -11.53
N LEU A 142 -17.24 -0.63 -10.64
CA LEU A 142 -18.09 -1.26 -9.63
C LEU A 142 -19.53 -0.79 -9.86
N PRO A 143 -20.39 -1.63 -10.48
CA PRO A 143 -21.78 -1.29 -10.72
C PRO A 143 -22.56 -1.23 -9.40
N THR A 144 -23.68 -0.57 -9.42
CA THR A 144 -24.69 -0.65 -8.35
C THR A 144 -25.23 -2.07 -8.23
N GLY A 145 -25.77 -2.41 -7.07
CA GLY A 145 -26.41 -3.69 -6.87
C GLY A 145 -26.30 -4.17 -5.41
N ARG A 146 -26.89 -5.31 -5.15
CA ARG A 146 -26.74 -5.95 -3.84
C ARG A 146 -25.29 -6.33 -3.61
N LEU A 147 -24.79 -6.11 -2.40
CA LEU A 147 -23.42 -6.46 -2.01
C LEU A 147 -23.12 -7.94 -2.35
N GLN A 148 -22.12 -8.14 -3.15
CA GLN A 148 -21.61 -9.45 -3.53
C GLN A 148 -20.10 -9.47 -3.31
N PRO A 149 -19.58 -10.29 -2.39
CA PRO A 149 -18.14 -10.44 -2.20
C PRO A 149 -17.47 -10.91 -3.49
N SER A 150 -16.31 -10.39 -3.78
CA SER A 150 -15.43 -10.88 -4.84
C SER A 150 -14.49 -11.98 -4.32
N GLU A 151 -13.84 -12.69 -5.20
CA GLU A 151 -12.76 -13.62 -4.85
C GLU A 151 -11.55 -12.95 -4.17
N PHE A 152 -11.42 -11.62 -4.29
CA PHE A 152 -10.29 -10.85 -3.74
C PHE A 152 -10.53 -10.36 -2.32
N ALA A 153 -11.73 -10.53 -1.74
CA ALA A 153 -12.04 -10.06 -0.40
C ALA A 153 -11.03 -10.59 0.62
N HIS A 154 -10.79 -11.90 0.63
CA HIS A 154 -9.83 -12.51 1.56
C HIS A 154 -8.38 -12.06 1.31
N LEU A 155 -8.00 -11.85 0.06
CA LEU A 155 -6.67 -11.35 -0.29
C LEU A 155 -6.45 -9.92 0.26
N ILE A 156 -7.43 -9.04 0.09
CA ILE A 156 -7.38 -7.67 0.61
C ILE A 156 -7.32 -7.69 2.14
N ASP A 157 -8.18 -8.49 2.81
CA ASP A 157 -8.21 -8.62 4.27
C ASP A 157 -6.88 -9.14 4.84
N LYS A 158 -6.24 -10.09 4.16
CA LYS A 158 -4.91 -10.59 4.52
C LYS A 158 -3.89 -9.46 4.61
N TYR A 159 -3.83 -8.58 3.62
CA TYR A 159 -2.87 -7.46 3.63
C TYR A 159 -3.33 -6.32 4.54
N GLN A 160 -4.64 -6.11 4.67
CA GLN A 160 -5.20 -5.16 5.61
C GLN A 160 -4.82 -5.48 7.05
N SER A 161 -4.81 -6.77 7.42
CA SER A 161 -4.40 -7.21 8.77
C SER A 161 -2.92 -6.96 9.08
N THR A 162 -2.10 -6.69 8.07
CA THR A 162 -0.67 -6.35 8.22
C THR A 162 -0.40 -4.84 8.19
N VAL A 163 -1.43 -4.02 8.02
CA VAL A 163 -1.29 -2.56 8.13
C VAL A 163 -1.10 -2.20 9.60
N PRO A 164 -0.05 -1.45 9.97
CA PRO A 164 0.18 -1.08 11.37
C PRO A 164 -0.99 -0.29 11.95
N GLY A 165 -1.45 -0.72 13.11
CA GLY A 165 -2.43 -0.02 13.93
C GLY A 165 -1.75 0.81 15.03
N ASP A 166 -2.55 1.29 15.97
CA ASP A 166 -2.07 2.10 17.10
C ASP A 166 -1.45 1.26 18.26
N GLY A 167 -1.42 -0.05 18.12
CA GLY A 167 -0.84 -0.98 19.07
C GLY A 167 -1.59 -1.12 20.40
N LYS A 168 -2.69 -0.40 20.63
CA LYS A 168 -3.40 -0.39 21.91
C LYS A 168 -3.89 -1.77 22.34
N LEU A 169 -4.35 -2.60 21.39
CA LEU A 169 -4.82 -3.95 21.68
C LEU A 169 -3.75 -4.85 22.32
N HIS A 170 -2.48 -4.60 22.00
CA HIS A 170 -1.33 -5.31 22.56
C HIS A 170 -0.68 -4.55 23.73
N GLY A 171 -1.34 -3.52 24.25
CA GLY A 171 -0.81 -2.67 25.34
C GLY A 171 0.44 -1.90 24.96
N PHE A 172 0.66 -1.71 23.64
CA PHE A 172 1.83 -0.97 23.16
C PHE A 172 1.70 0.52 23.52
N LYS A 173 2.70 1.06 24.21
CA LYS A 173 2.72 2.45 24.66
C LYS A 173 4.09 3.06 24.46
N LEU A 174 4.12 4.27 23.94
CA LEU A 174 5.32 5.11 23.98
C LEU A 174 5.54 5.57 25.43
N VAL A 175 6.66 5.18 26.01
CA VAL A 175 7.04 5.56 27.37
C VAL A 175 7.82 6.87 27.35
N SER A 176 8.81 6.97 26.46
CA SER A 176 9.59 8.20 26.29
C SER A 176 10.19 8.27 24.89
N SER A 177 10.47 9.49 24.44
CA SER A 177 11.29 9.75 23.26
C SER A 177 12.24 10.88 23.56
N ASN A 178 13.49 10.77 23.10
CA ASN A 178 14.51 11.80 23.24
C ASN A 178 15.36 11.83 21.98
N ALA A 179 15.68 13.02 21.50
CA ALA A 179 16.63 13.25 20.42
C ALA A 179 17.84 14.00 20.97
N GLN A 180 19.02 13.50 20.71
CA GLN A 180 20.29 14.13 21.05
C GLN A 180 21.03 14.48 19.76
N GLU A 181 21.15 15.75 19.49
CA GLU A 181 21.88 16.25 18.31
C GLU A 181 23.39 16.15 18.53
N THR A 182 24.10 15.80 17.48
CA THR A 182 25.54 15.88 17.33
C THR A 182 25.85 16.78 16.12
N LYS A 183 27.13 17.00 15.82
CA LYS A 183 27.53 17.88 14.73
C LYS A 183 26.96 17.44 13.35
N ASP A 184 26.91 16.13 13.11
CA ASP A 184 26.60 15.56 11.78
C ASP A 184 25.41 14.58 11.79
N ALA A 185 24.79 14.35 12.95
CA ALA A 185 23.70 13.39 13.13
C ALA A 185 22.84 13.70 14.34
N ALA A 186 21.72 13.00 14.48
CA ALA A 186 20.92 12.97 15.70
C ALA A 186 20.72 11.52 16.16
N LEU A 187 20.92 11.28 17.44
CA LEU A 187 20.60 10.01 18.09
C LEU A 187 19.19 10.09 18.67
N ILE A 188 18.27 9.27 18.13
CA ILE A 188 16.90 9.18 18.61
C ILE A 188 16.80 7.94 19.51
N ARG A 189 16.40 8.14 20.77
CA ARG A 189 16.08 7.07 21.70
C ARG A 189 14.58 7.04 21.95
N ILE A 190 13.98 5.86 21.80
CA ILE A 190 12.55 5.64 22.00
C ILE A 190 12.41 4.47 22.97
N ALA A 191 11.71 4.68 24.07
CA ALA A 191 11.32 3.62 24.97
C ALA A 191 9.83 3.31 24.80
N VAL A 192 9.52 2.03 24.63
CA VAL A 192 8.17 1.52 24.51
C VAL A 192 7.90 0.43 25.52
N SER A 193 6.66 0.26 25.92
CA SER A 193 6.19 -0.89 26.68
C SER A 193 5.15 -1.66 25.89
N SER A 194 5.07 -2.97 26.14
CA SER A 194 4.08 -3.86 25.54
C SER A 194 3.63 -4.87 26.61
N ASN A 195 2.38 -5.34 26.50
CA ASN A 195 1.91 -6.44 27.34
C ASN A 195 2.54 -7.78 26.93
N ASP A 196 2.85 -7.91 25.64
CA ASP A 196 3.46 -9.11 25.08
C ASP A 196 4.96 -8.90 24.84
N PRO A 197 5.79 -9.96 24.98
CA PRO A 197 7.19 -9.90 24.65
C PRO A 197 7.40 -9.52 23.17
N LEU A 198 8.30 -8.59 22.90
CA LEU A 198 8.66 -8.23 21.53
C LEU A 198 9.63 -9.27 20.97
N THR A 199 9.21 -9.97 19.93
CA THR A 199 10.04 -10.96 19.24
C THR A 199 10.57 -10.36 17.94
N ALA A 200 11.90 -10.29 17.81
CA ALA A 200 12.58 -9.70 16.65
C ALA A 200 12.03 -8.31 16.25
N PRO A 201 12.03 -7.33 17.16
CA PRO A 201 11.48 -6.02 16.90
C PRO A 201 12.23 -5.32 15.77
N ASP A 202 11.52 -4.52 14.97
CA ASP A 202 12.09 -3.53 14.06
C ASP A 202 11.32 -2.21 14.20
N ALA A 203 11.93 -1.11 13.80
CA ALA A 203 11.31 0.21 13.80
C ALA A 203 11.60 0.91 12.47
N TYR A 204 10.54 1.46 11.89
CA TYR A 204 10.59 2.21 10.64
C TYR A 204 10.23 3.65 10.93
N PHE A 205 11.11 4.56 10.51
CA PHE A 205 10.94 5.98 10.74
C PHE A 205 10.46 6.66 9.46
N GLU A 206 9.61 7.64 9.64
CA GLU A 206 9.15 8.53 8.58
C GLU A 206 9.63 9.94 8.90
N GLY A 207 10.19 10.60 7.91
CA GLY A 207 10.70 11.95 8.06
C GLY A 207 10.89 12.64 6.71
N PRO A 208 11.37 13.87 6.71
CA PRO A 208 11.78 14.55 5.50
C PRO A 208 12.77 13.71 4.68
N ARG A 209 12.73 13.83 3.36
CA ARG A 209 13.56 13.03 2.44
C ARG A 209 15.06 13.25 2.60
N GLU A 210 15.44 14.37 3.20
CA GLU A 210 16.82 14.77 3.50
C GLU A 210 17.40 14.01 4.70
N LEU A 211 16.55 13.32 5.47
CA LEU A 211 16.98 12.53 6.63
C LEU A 211 17.12 11.04 6.26
N ALA A 212 18.33 10.52 6.43
CA ALA A 212 18.59 9.08 6.37
C ALA A 212 18.50 8.49 7.79
N PHE A 213 17.79 7.36 7.93
CA PHE A 213 17.65 6.65 9.19
C PHE A 213 18.41 5.34 9.13
N THR A 214 19.37 5.16 10.02
CA THR A 214 20.07 3.89 10.15
C THR A 214 19.17 2.82 10.76
N LYS A 215 19.55 1.55 10.59
CA LYS A 215 18.84 0.44 11.24
C LYS A 215 18.86 0.64 12.76
N PRO A 216 17.71 0.51 13.44
CA PRO A 216 17.66 0.66 14.90
C PRO A 216 18.40 -0.45 15.63
N THR A 217 18.92 -0.14 16.81
CA THR A 217 19.43 -1.12 17.80
C THR A 217 18.44 -1.22 18.94
N PHE A 218 18.24 -2.43 19.46
CA PHE A 218 17.30 -2.71 20.57
C PHE A 218 18.08 -3.17 21.82
N HIS A 219 17.63 -2.72 22.99
CA HIS A 219 18.21 -3.01 24.29
C HIS A 219 17.15 -3.43 25.27
#